data_5135860f27d6f7183afe4ebc5c0e1947
#
_entry.id   5135860f27d6f7183afe4ebc5c0e1947
#
_cell.length_a   1.000
_cell.length_b   1.000
_cell.length_c   1.000
_cell.angle_alpha   90.00
_cell.angle_beta   90.00
_cell.angle_gamma   90.00
#
_symmetry.space_group_name_H-M   'P 1'
#
loop_
_entity.id
_entity.type
_entity.pdbx_description
1 polymer ?
#
loop_
_entity_poly.entity_id
_entity_poly.type
_entity_poly.pdbx_seq_one_letter_code
_entity_poly.pdbx_strand_id
1 'polypeptide(L)'
;MTAQNSASKAFYNFKPYFLYKLRYLRPLFIMNCIFALLSYPTVGMAYRFYFLAQNAYYSYATVDGYTEQLTKLLAEYNFSKGIVFAAAVICVICLIGLFIFTLVTTLRAFRYLYNKNVVDMDYSLPINHNTRFCGDLLAAFSTSILPHIAAVLIGLVIIYTMPQAYNFSSELMQKTYSDITNCMCIGLLSCAMQISFTLLTISFCGRIAESVIYPVLLNIAVPVIHGLG
;
A
#
# COMPACT_ATOMS: atom_id res chain seq x y z
N MET A 1 -37.54 23.38 13.76
CA MET A 1 -36.07 23.43 13.89
C MET A 1 -35.48 22.61 12.78
N THR A 2 -34.85 23.27 11.83
CA THR A 2 -34.59 22.76 10.50
C THR A 2 -33.41 21.76 10.46
N ALA A 3 -33.48 20.78 9.54
CA ALA A 3 -32.45 19.76 9.27
C ALA A 3 -31.03 20.36 9.10
N GLN A 4 -30.95 21.61 8.69
CA GLN A 4 -29.71 22.39 8.54
C GLN A 4 -28.96 22.62 9.86
N ASN A 5 -29.69 22.79 11.01
CA ASN A 5 -29.06 22.95 12.33
C ASN A 5 -28.55 21.62 12.89
N SER A 6 -29.10 20.48 12.51
CA SER A 6 -28.62 19.17 12.95
C SER A 6 -27.33 18.75 12.19
N ALA A 7 -27.23 19.06 10.89
CA ALA A 7 -26.08 18.80 10.07
C ALA A 7 -24.87 19.63 10.51
N SER A 8 -25.06 20.91 10.86
CA SER A 8 -23.97 21.77 11.34
C SER A 8 -23.40 21.29 12.69
N LYS A 9 -24.27 20.85 13.62
CA LYS A 9 -23.83 20.27 14.91
C LYS A 9 -23.13 18.93 14.74
N ALA A 10 -23.57 18.08 13.82
CA ALA A 10 -22.90 16.82 13.51
C ALA A 10 -21.49 17.05 12.94
N PHE A 11 -21.33 18.04 12.07
CA PHE A 11 -20.02 18.38 11.49
C PHE A 11 -19.08 19.01 12.52
N TYR A 12 -19.60 19.81 13.46
CA TYR A 12 -18.81 20.42 14.52
C TYR A 12 -18.17 19.37 15.45
N ASN A 13 -18.83 18.28 15.74
CA ASN A 13 -18.32 17.18 16.56
C ASN A 13 -17.46 16.16 15.77
N PHE A 14 -17.57 16.12 14.46
CA PHE A 14 -16.84 15.19 13.61
C PHE A 14 -15.33 15.45 13.60
N LYS A 15 -14.92 16.70 13.34
CA LYS A 15 -13.50 17.06 13.21
C LYS A 15 -12.67 16.74 14.46
N PRO A 16 -13.06 17.13 15.69
CA PRO A 16 -12.29 16.80 16.88
C PRO A 16 -12.25 15.29 17.14
N TYR A 17 -13.32 14.56 16.87
CA TYR A 17 -13.36 13.11 17.01
C TYR A 17 -12.41 12.41 16.01
N PHE A 18 -12.48 12.79 14.75
CA PHE A 18 -11.59 12.28 13.71
C PHE A 18 -10.10 12.53 14.05
N LEU A 19 -9.74 13.73 14.48
CA LEU A 19 -8.37 14.06 14.89
C LEU A 19 -7.93 13.24 16.11
N TYR A 20 -8.83 13.02 17.07
CA TYR A 20 -8.56 12.15 18.21
C TYR A 20 -8.25 10.71 17.74
N LYS A 21 -9.05 10.14 16.84
CA LYS A 21 -8.83 8.80 16.29
C LYS A 21 -7.53 8.72 15.49
N LEU A 22 -7.19 9.72 14.68
CA LEU A 22 -5.91 9.77 13.98
C LEU A 22 -4.71 9.76 14.96
N ARG A 23 -4.79 10.52 16.05
CA ARG A 23 -3.75 10.50 17.09
C ARG A 23 -3.64 9.13 17.76
N TYR A 24 -4.76 8.49 18.02
CA TYR A 24 -4.82 7.14 18.60
C TYR A 24 -4.21 6.08 17.66
N LEU A 25 -4.38 6.21 16.35
CA LEU A 25 -3.84 5.32 15.32
C LEU A 25 -2.42 5.72 14.84
N ARG A 26 -1.85 6.80 15.38
CA ARG A 26 -0.54 7.34 14.96
C ARG A 26 0.58 6.30 14.88
N PRO A 27 0.79 5.38 15.85
CA PRO A 27 1.85 4.39 15.75
C PRO A 27 1.65 3.43 14.56
N LEU A 28 0.41 3.05 14.24
CA LEU A 28 0.10 2.23 13.08
C LEU A 28 0.28 2.99 11.77
N PHE A 29 -0.03 4.29 11.75
CA PHE A 29 0.26 5.17 10.60
C PHE A 29 1.76 5.21 10.30
N ILE A 30 2.61 5.38 11.32
CA ILE A 30 4.07 5.38 11.17
C ILE A 30 4.56 4.04 10.60
N MET A 31 4.07 2.92 11.12
CA MET A 31 4.43 1.59 10.61
C MET A 31 3.98 1.41 9.15
N ASN A 32 2.75 1.80 8.81
CA ASN A 32 2.28 1.79 7.42
C ASN A 32 3.17 2.66 6.51
N CYS A 33 3.61 3.85 6.96
CA CYS A 33 4.55 4.69 6.21
C CYS A 33 5.88 3.99 5.95
N ILE A 34 6.46 3.34 6.97
CA ILE A 34 7.75 2.65 6.84
C ILE A 34 7.63 1.52 5.81
N PHE A 35 6.63 0.65 5.94
CA PHE A 35 6.46 -0.47 5.00
C PHE A 35 6.11 -0.01 3.58
N ALA A 36 5.28 1.04 3.45
CA ALA A 36 4.95 1.60 2.14
C ALA A 36 6.18 2.20 1.44
N LEU A 37 7.01 2.97 2.16
CA LEU A 37 8.23 3.56 1.62
C LEU A 37 9.30 2.50 1.29
N LEU A 38 9.34 1.39 2.03
CA LEU A 38 10.23 0.27 1.73
C LEU A 38 9.74 -0.60 0.57
N SER A 39 8.47 -0.55 0.17
CA SER A 39 7.92 -1.35 -0.92
C SER A 39 8.12 -0.70 -2.29
N TYR A 40 7.26 0.24 -2.67
CA TYR A 40 7.20 0.80 -4.02
C TYR A 40 8.44 1.61 -4.45
N PRO A 41 8.99 2.53 -3.62
CA PRO A 41 10.19 3.27 -3.99
C PRO A 41 11.43 2.40 -4.17
N THR A 42 11.60 1.32 -3.39
CA THR A 42 12.75 0.41 -3.55
C THR A 42 12.71 -0.34 -4.87
N VAL A 43 11.52 -0.78 -5.30
CA VAL A 43 11.31 -1.39 -6.61
C VAL A 43 11.62 -0.38 -7.72
N GLY A 44 11.12 0.85 -7.62
CA GLY A 44 11.42 1.91 -8.58
C GLY A 44 12.92 2.20 -8.70
N MET A 45 13.63 2.27 -7.56
CA MET A 45 15.09 2.43 -7.53
C MET A 45 15.84 1.25 -8.16
N ALA A 46 15.44 0.02 -7.85
CA ALA A 46 16.05 -1.19 -8.40
C ALA A 46 15.91 -1.27 -9.92
N TYR A 47 14.72 -0.97 -10.45
CA TYR A 47 14.49 -0.90 -11.89
C TYR A 47 15.29 0.23 -12.55
N ARG A 48 15.40 1.39 -11.91
CA ARG A 48 16.25 2.48 -12.40
C ARG A 48 17.70 2.03 -12.54
N PHE A 49 18.24 1.39 -11.53
CA PHE A 49 19.61 0.86 -11.56
C PHE A 49 19.80 -0.20 -12.66
N TYR A 50 18.85 -1.11 -12.78
CA TYR A 50 18.83 -2.13 -13.82
C TYR A 50 18.85 -1.54 -15.23
N PHE A 51 18.01 -0.56 -15.53
CA PHE A 51 17.97 0.09 -16.85
C PHE A 51 19.26 0.86 -17.16
N LEU A 52 19.86 1.53 -16.17
CA LEU A 52 21.15 2.20 -16.36
C LEU A 52 22.27 1.20 -16.70
N ALA A 53 22.37 0.09 -15.95
CA ALA A 53 23.37 -0.94 -16.21
C ALA A 53 23.16 -1.63 -17.57
N GLN A 54 21.90 -1.88 -17.92
CA GLN A 54 21.53 -2.46 -19.21
C GLN A 54 21.88 -1.53 -20.37
N ASN A 55 21.58 -0.23 -20.25
CA ASN A 55 21.91 0.75 -21.28
C ASN A 55 23.43 0.87 -21.48
N ALA A 56 24.21 0.90 -20.40
CA ALA A 56 25.66 0.90 -20.48
C ALA A 56 26.18 -0.37 -21.20
N TYR A 57 25.66 -1.55 -20.83
CA TYR A 57 26.06 -2.80 -21.48
C TYR A 57 25.80 -2.79 -23.00
N TYR A 58 24.57 -2.45 -23.43
CA TYR A 58 24.23 -2.46 -24.86
C TYR A 58 24.93 -1.38 -25.68
N SER A 59 25.20 -0.21 -25.11
CA SER A 59 25.93 0.85 -25.82
C SER A 59 27.37 0.47 -26.13
N TYR A 60 28.01 -0.34 -25.27
CA TYR A 60 29.37 -0.82 -25.50
C TYR A 60 29.44 -2.14 -26.28
N ALA A 61 28.41 -2.99 -26.21
CA ALA A 61 28.36 -4.25 -26.95
C ALA A 61 28.31 -4.07 -28.48
N THR A 62 27.97 -2.87 -28.96
CA THR A 62 27.94 -2.52 -30.40
C THR A 62 29.30 -2.01 -30.93
N VAL A 63 30.30 -1.82 -30.06
CA VAL A 63 31.63 -1.31 -30.44
C VAL A 63 32.61 -2.46 -30.44
N ASP A 64 33.07 -2.85 -31.61
CA ASP A 64 34.10 -3.91 -31.77
C ASP A 64 35.43 -3.52 -31.11
N GLY A 65 35.97 -4.38 -30.24
CA GLY A 65 37.36 -4.28 -29.75
C GLY A 65 37.57 -4.12 -28.25
N TYR A 66 36.52 -4.03 -27.39
CA TYR A 66 36.68 -3.81 -25.94
C TYR A 66 36.25 -5.00 -25.08
N THR A 67 36.90 -6.15 -25.21
CA THR A 67 36.51 -7.38 -24.49
C THR A 67 36.59 -7.27 -22.97
N GLU A 68 37.57 -6.55 -22.42
CA GLU A 68 37.71 -6.40 -20.95
C GLU A 68 36.68 -5.45 -20.34
N GLN A 69 36.35 -4.37 -21.02
CA GLN A 69 35.25 -3.47 -20.57
C GLN A 69 33.90 -4.14 -20.68
N LEU A 70 33.65 -4.90 -21.73
CA LEU A 70 32.43 -5.65 -21.92
C LEU A 70 32.19 -6.68 -20.81
N THR A 71 33.24 -7.38 -20.34
CA THR A 71 33.12 -8.33 -19.23
C THR A 71 32.74 -7.64 -17.91
N LYS A 72 33.31 -6.47 -17.63
CA LYS A 72 32.93 -5.67 -16.45
C LYS A 72 31.47 -5.21 -16.51
N LEU A 73 31.04 -4.67 -17.65
CA LEU A 73 29.65 -4.23 -17.86
C LEU A 73 28.66 -5.40 -17.79
N LEU A 74 29.04 -6.57 -18.28
CA LEU A 74 28.23 -7.79 -18.14
C LEU A 74 28.07 -8.21 -16.67
N ALA A 75 29.15 -8.08 -15.87
CA ALA A 75 29.09 -8.34 -14.43
C ALA A 75 28.14 -7.36 -13.71
N GLU A 76 28.24 -6.06 -14.02
CA GLU A 76 27.32 -5.03 -13.47
C GLU A 76 25.87 -5.28 -13.88
N TYR A 77 25.62 -5.65 -15.13
CA TYR A 77 24.29 -5.99 -15.62
C TYR A 77 23.71 -7.22 -14.89
N ASN A 78 24.50 -8.27 -14.70
CA ASN A 78 24.06 -9.45 -13.96
C ASN A 78 23.84 -9.13 -12.47
N PHE A 79 24.66 -8.29 -11.86
CA PHE A 79 24.46 -7.80 -10.51
C PHE A 79 23.19 -6.98 -10.37
N SER A 80 22.87 -6.12 -11.35
CA SER A 80 21.64 -5.34 -11.35
C SER A 80 20.37 -6.19 -11.42
N LYS A 81 20.39 -7.32 -12.14
CA LYS A 81 19.31 -8.32 -12.11
C LYS A 81 19.10 -8.89 -10.72
N GLY A 82 20.19 -9.19 -10.00
CA GLY A 82 20.14 -9.65 -8.62
C GLY A 82 19.50 -8.61 -7.69
N ILE A 83 19.81 -7.33 -7.88
CA ILE A 83 19.20 -6.23 -7.11
C ILE A 83 17.70 -6.16 -7.37
N VAL A 84 17.24 -6.27 -8.62
CA VAL A 84 15.81 -6.26 -8.95
C VAL A 84 15.08 -7.42 -8.28
N PHE A 85 15.68 -8.61 -8.32
CA PHE A 85 15.12 -9.78 -7.64
C PHE A 85 15.04 -9.58 -6.12
N ALA A 86 16.11 -9.08 -5.49
CA ALA A 86 16.12 -8.78 -4.06
C ALA A 86 15.08 -7.72 -3.68
N ALA A 87 14.95 -6.65 -4.49
CA ALA A 87 13.94 -5.62 -4.29
C ALA A 87 12.52 -6.17 -4.43
N ALA A 88 12.28 -7.07 -5.37
CA ALA A 88 10.98 -7.73 -5.52
C ALA A 88 10.63 -8.57 -4.28
N VAL A 89 11.58 -9.33 -3.73
CA VAL A 89 11.39 -10.10 -2.49
C VAL A 89 11.08 -9.17 -1.31
N ILE A 90 11.85 -8.09 -1.15
CA ILE A 90 11.61 -7.09 -0.10
C ILE A 90 10.22 -6.47 -0.27
N CYS A 91 9.83 -6.14 -1.49
CA CYS A 91 8.51 -5.59 -1.79
C CYS A 91 7.38 -6.54 -1.35
N VAL A 92 7.48 -7.83 -1.67
CA VAL A 92 6.49 -8.83 -1.26
C VAL A 92 6.38 -8.92 0.27
N ILE A 93 7.52 -8.96 0.98
CA ILE A 93 7.53 -8.98 2.45
C ILE A 93 6.88 -7.70 3.02
N CYS A 94 7.19 -6.53 2.44
CA CYS A 94 6.61 -5.27 2.86
C CYS A 94 5.10 -5.22 2.58
N LEU A 95 4.62 -5.74 1.46
CA LEU A 95 3.19 -5.82 1.13
C LEU A 95 2.43 -6.72 2.11
N ILE A 96 3.02 -7.86 2.51
CA ILE A 96 2.46 -8.72 3.58
C ILE A 96 2.40 -7.94 4.89
N GLY A 97 3.44 -7.21 5.25
CA GLY A 97 3.47 -6.34 6.42
C GLY A 97 2.36 -5.28 6.39
N LEU A 98 2.22 -4.58 5.27
CA LEU A 98 1.15 -3.59 5.05
C LEU A 98 -0.24 -4.20 5.19
N PHE A 99 -0.45 -5.40 4.65
CA PHE A 99 -1.69 -6.14 4.79
C PHE A 99 -2.02 -6.40 6.27
N ILE A 100 -1.06 -6.89 7.05
CA ILE A 100 -1.23 -7.14 8.48
C ILE A 100 -1.52 -5.84 9.24
N PHE A 101 -0.76 -4.77 8.98
CA PHE A 101 -0.96 -3.49 9.66
C PHE A 101 -2.27 -2.82 9.28
N THR A 102 -2.74 -2.95 8.05
CA THR A 102 -4.06 -2.46 7.63
C THR A 102 -5.17 -3.20 8.37
N LEU A 103 -5.07 -4.52 8.50
CA LEU A 103 -6.01 -5.32 9.28
C LEU A 103 -6.03 -4.89 10.76
N VAL A 104 -4.86 -4.77 11.39
CA VAL A 104 -4.73 -4.31 12.80
C VAL A 104 -5.27 -2.89 12.96
N THR A 105 -5.02 -2.00 12.00
CA THR A 105 -5.54 -0.62 12.02
C THR A 105 -7.05 -0.60 12.02
N THR A 106 -7.68 -1.39 11.15
CA THR A 106 -9.14 -1.48 11.06
C THR A 106 -9.73 -2.07 12.32
N LEU A 107 -9.18 -3.18 12.83
CA LEU A 107 -9.59 -3.78 14.11
C LEU A 107 -9.47 -2.77 15.26
N ARG A 108 -8.39 -2.02 15.35
CA ARG A 108 -8.17 -1.05 16.41
C ARG A 108 -9.08 0.17 16.30
N ALA A 109 -9.39 0.63 15.08
CA ALA A 109 -10.33 1.72 14.86
C ALA A 109 -11.74 1.35 15.34
N PHE A 110 -12.18 0.13 15.06
CA PHE A 110 -13.51 -0.39 15.39
C PHE A 110 -13.56 -1.25 16.64
N ARG A 111 -12.61 -1.07 17.57
CA ARG A 111 -12.49 -1.84 18.81
C ARG A 111 -13.77 -1.88 19.64
N TYR A 112 -14.58 -0.87 19.58
CA TYR A 112 -15.84 -0.79 20.33
C TYR A 112 -16.89 -1.80 19.85
N LEU A 113 -16.79 -2.36 18.65
CA LEU A 113 -17.76 -3.35 18.15
C LEU A 113 -17.63 -4.72 18.83
N TYR A 114 -16.47 -5.03 19.42
CA TYR A 114 -16.22 -6.33 20.03
C TYR A 114 -15.68 -6.31 21.47
N ASN A 115 -15.42 -5.13 22.04
CA ASN A 115 -14.91 -5.00 23.41
C ASN A 115 -15.88 -4.20 24.28
N LYS A 116 -16.61 -4.90 25.18
CA LYS A 116 -17.63 -4.31 26.06
C LYS A 116 -17.11 -3.14 26.90
N ASN A 117 -15.91 -3.23 27.46
CA ASN A 117 -15.34 -2.18 28.31
C ASN A 117 -15.09 -0.86 27.53
N VAL A 118 -14.83 -0.98 26.22
CA VAL A 118 -14.64 0.20 25.34
C VAL A 118 -15.97 0.74 24.85
N VAL A 119 -16.99 -0.14 24.70
CA VAL A 119 -18.36 0.25 24.36
C VAL A 119 -18.89 1.29 25.34
N ASP A 120 -18.81 1.01 26.64
CA ASP A 120 -19.35 1.89 27.67
C ASP A 120 -18.66 3.27 27.64
N MET A 121 -17.35 3.31 27.44
CA MET A 121 -16.58 4.55 27.35
C MET A 121 -16.88 5.32 26.05
N ASP A 122 -16.94 4.65 24.92
CA ASP A 122 -17.22 5.29 23.62
C ASP A 122 -18.69 5.76 23.53
N TYR A 123 -19.66 5.03 24.12
CA TYR A 123 -21.05 5.44 24.14
C TYR A 123 -21.36 6.55 25.17
N SER A 124 -20.50 6.78 26.16
CA SER A 124 -20.61 7.92 27.07
C SER A 124 -20.31 9.27 26.39
N LEU A 125 -19.64 9.24 25.22
CA LEU A 125 -19.36 10.46 24.45
C LEU A 125 -20.64 10.97 23.77
N PRO A 126 -20.95 12.26 23.84
CA PRO A 126 -22.15 12.86 23.24
C PRO A 126 -22.00 13.05 21.72
N ILE A 127 -21.69 11.94 21.02
CA ILE A 127 -21.44 11.91 19.58
C ILE A 127 -22.45 10.97 18.93
N ASN A 128 -23.06 11.41 17.83
CA ASN A 128 -24.00 10.60 17.06
C ASN A 128 -23.28 9.35 16.51
N HIS A 129 -23.97 8.19 16.52
CA HIS A 129 -23.48 6.92 16.02
C HIS A 129 -22.90 7.01 14.59
N ASN A 130 -23.63 7.69 13.68
CA ASN A 130 -23.17 7.86 12.30
C ASN A 130 -21.88 8.70 12.21
N THR A 131 -21.77 9.74 13.01
CA THR A 131 -20.56 10.59 13.09
C THR A 131 -19.36 9.78 13.59
N ARG A 132 -19.58 8.92 14.58
CA ARG A 132 -18.55 8.01 15.10
C ARG A 132 -18.11 7.03 14.05
N PHE A 133 -19.04 6.29 13.45
CA PHE A 133 -18.73 5.30 12.43
C PHE A 133 -17.97 5.91 11.25
N CYS A 134 -18.43 7.03 10.71
CA CYS A 134 -17.74 7.75 9.63
C CYS A 134 -16.35 8.23 10.06
N GLY A 135 -16.19 8.72 11.30
CA GLY A 135 -14.91 9.17 11.83
C GLY A 135 -13.91 8.02 11.95
N ASP A 136 -14.33 6.87 12.46
CA ASP A 136 -13.50 5.68 12.58
C ASP A 136 -13.13 5.09 11.21
N LEU A 137 -14.09 5.05 10.29
CA LEU A 137 -13.87 4.60 8.92
C LEU A 137 -12.85 5.49 8.21
N LEU A 138 -13.04 6.80 8.22
CA LEU A 138 -12.10 7.74 7.60
C LEU A 138 -10.72 7.72 8.26
N ALA A 139 -10.65 7.53 9.59
CA ALA A 139 -9.37 7.40 10.28
C ALA A 139 -8.64 6.11 9.87
N ALA A 140 -9.33 4.98 9.74
CA ALA A 140 -8.76 3.73 9.27
C ALA A 140 -8.27 3.84 7.81
N PHE A 141 -9.09 4.41 6.92
CA PHE A 141 -8.72 4.67 5.53
C PHE A 141 -7.52 5.62 5.42
N SER A 142 -7.55 6.75 6.13
CA SER A 142 -6.46 7.72 6.11
C SER A 142 -5.15 7.11 6.62
N THR A 143 -5.21 6.32 7.69
CA THR A 143 -4.03 5.71 8.30
C THR A 143 -3.41 4.64 7.39
N SER A 144 -4.19 3.92 6.61
CA SER A 144 -3.71 2.84 5.76
C SER A 144 -3.44 3.29 4.32
N ILE A 145 -4.35 4.03 3.69
CA ILE A 145 -4.29 4.33 2.25
C ILE A 145 -3.38 5.53 1.94
N LEU A 146 -3.33 6.57 2.79
CA LEU A 146 -2.47 7.74 2.51
C LEU A 146 -0.98 7.39 2.38
N PRO A 147 -0.40 6.55 3.28
CA PRO A 147 0.98 6.09 3.10
C PRO A 147 1.20 5.33 1.78
N HIS A 148 0.25 4.51 1.37
CA HIS A 148 0.30 3.78 0.10
C HIS A 148 0.29 4.73 -1.10
N ILE A 149 -0.65 5.68 -1.14
CA ILE A 149 -0.71 6.68 -2.22
C ILE A 149 0.60 7.44 -2.31
N ALA A 150 1.12 7.92 -1.18
CA ALA A 150 2.39 8.66 -1.16
C ALA A 150 3.55 7.82 -1.69
N ALA A 151 3.67 6.57 -1.27
CA ALA A 151 4.72 5.67 -1.70
C ALA A 151 4.62 5.29 -3.19
N VAL A 152 3.40 5.03 -3.69
CA VAL A 152 3.13 4.81 -5.12
C VAL A 152 3.54 6.02 -5.94
N LEU A 153 3.15 7.24 -5.52
CA LEU A 153 3.53 8.46 -6.23
C LEU A 153 5.05 8.64 -6.27
N ILE A 154 5.75 8.42 -5.15
CA ILE A 154 7.23 8.47 -5.10
C ILE A 154 7.82 7.42 -6.04
N GLY A 155 7.34 6.18 -6.01
CA GLY A 155 7.79 5.11 -6.89
C GLY A 155 7.59 5.45 -8.37
N LEU A 156 6.42 5.99 -8.75
CA LEU A 156 6.14 6.43 -10.10
C LEU A 156 7.05 7.59 -10.54
N VAL A 157 7.28 8.60 -9.69
CA VAL A 157 8.22 9.68 -9.99
C VAL A 157 9.62 9.14 -10.25
N ILE A 158 10.11 8.20 -9.44
CA ILE A 158 11.42 7.57 -9.63
C ILE A 158 11.48 6.87 -10.99
N ILE A 159 10.44 6.15 -11.39
CA ILE A 159 10.39 5.39 -12.64
C ILE A 159 10.28 6.35 -13.85
N TYR A 160 9.36 7.31 -13.83
CA TYR A 160 9.14 8.22 -14.93
C TYR A 160 10.23 9.30 -15.14
N THR A 161 11.05 9.55 -14.11
CA THR A 161 12.24 10.40 -14.21
C THR A 161 13.49 9.68 -14.75
N MET A 162 13.36 8.41 -15.18
CA MET A 162 14.47 7.70 -15.79
C MET A 162 14.87 8.33 -17.13
N PRO A 163 16.17 8.55 -17.40
CA PRO A 163 16.62 8.95 -18.71
C PRO A 163 16.22 7.88 -19.74
N GLN A 164 15.66 8.31 -20.85
CA GLN A 164 15.34 7.39 -21.95
C GLN A 164 16.61 6.69 -22.43
N ALA A 165 16.61 5.37 -22.37
CA ALA A 165 17.74 4.56 -22.81
C ALA A 165 17.84 4.64 -24.35
N TYR A 166 18.99 5.09 -24.86
CA TYR A 166 19.23 5.38 -26.26
C TYR A 166 19.02 4.20 -27.23
N ASN A 167 19.03 2.95 -26.75
CA ASN A 167 19.01 1.72 -27.57
C ASN A 167 17.88 0.75 -27.21
N PHE A 168 16.91 1.15 -26.42
CA PHE A 168 15.77 0.29 -26.12
C PHE A 168 14.63 0.53 -27.08
N SER A 169 13.97 -0.54 -27.55
CA SER A 169 12.72 -0.38 -28.27
C SER A 169 11.73 0.32 -27.33
N SER A 170 11.20 1.44 -27.76
CA SER A 170 10.21 2.25 -27.02
C SER A 170 9.05 1.40 -26.50
N GLU A 171 8.69 0.34 -27.20
CA GLU A 171 7.64 -0.62 -26.84
C GLU A 171 7.97 -1.43 -25.57
N LEU A 172 9.18 -1.94 -25.41
CA LEU A 172 9.56 -2.74 -24.26
C LEU A 172 9.61 -1.89 -22.99
N MET A 173 10.12 -0.66 -23.11
CA MET A 173 10.12 0.29 -21.99
C MET A 173 8.70 0.67 -21.57
N GLN A 174 7.84 0.99 -22.53
CA GLN A 174 6.45 1.35 -22.27
C GLN A 174 5.67 0.20 -21.64
N LYS A 175 5.90 -1.04 -22.10
CA LYS A 175 5.30 -2.23 -21.50
C LYS A 175 5.74 -2.41 -20.05
N THR A 176 7.04 -2.28 -19.76
CA THR A 176 7.57 -2.43 -18.39
C THR A 176 7.01 -1.34 -17.45
N TYR A 177 6.91 -0.09 -17.91
CA TYR A 177 6.28 0.99 -17.13
C TYR A 177 4.81 0.70 -16.86
N SER A 178 4.08 0.23 -17.85
CA SER A 178 2.68 -0.16 -17.70
C SER A 178 2.51 -1.29 -16.69
N ASP A 179 3.34 -2.33 -16.76
CA ASP A 179 3.26 -3.48 -15.86
C ASP A 179 3.56 -3.08 -14.40
N ILE A 180 4.60 -2.26 -14.18
CA ILE A 180 4.93 -1.77 -12.83
C ILE A 180 3.82 -0.87 -12.29
N THR A 181 3.29 0.04 -13.11
CA THR A 181 2.19 0.93 -12.72
C THR A 181 0.94 0.13 -12.36
N ASN A 182 0.59 -0.87 -13.16
CA ASN A 182 -0.52 -1.77 -12.88
C ASN A 182 -0.34 -2.53 -11.57
N CYS A 183 0.85 -3.07 -11.30
CA CYS A 183 1.15 -3.74 -10.02
C CYS A 183 0.98 -2.79 -8.83
N MET A 184 1.45 -1.54 -8.94
CA MET A 184 1.29 -0.53 -7.89
C MET A 184 -0.18 -0.18 -7.64
N CYS A 185 -0.97 -0.01 -8.70
CA CYS A 185 -2.41 0.27 -8.62
C CYS A 185 -3.19 -0.92 -8.00
N ILE A 186 -2.85 -2.15 -8.38
CA ILE A 186 -3.45 -3.37 -7.80
C ILE A 186 -3.14 -3.44 -6.30
N GLY A 187 -1.93 -3.14 -5.86
CA GLY A 187 -1.56 -3.10 -4.45
C GLY A 187 -2.39 -2.09 -3.64
N LEU A 188 -2.62 -0.90 -4.19
CA LEU A 188 -3.45 0.13 -3.57
C LEU A 188 -4.93 -0.30 -3.48
N LEU A 189 -5.45 -0.89 -4.55
CA LEU A 189 -6.83 -1.41 -4.59
C LEU A 189 -7.01 -2.55 -3.57
N SER A 190 -6.04 -3.47 -3.49
CA SER A 190 -6.03 -4.56 -2.52
C SER A 190 -6.10 -4.05 -1.07
N CYS A 191 -5.38 -2.96 -0.75
CA CYS A 191 -5.45 -2.33 0.57
C CYS A 191 -6.86 -1.80 0.88
N ALA A 192 -7.53 -1.14 -0.07
CA ALA A 192 -8.89 -0.66 0.09
C ALA A 192 -9.90 -1.80 0.27
N MET A 193 -9.77 -2.86 -0.51
CA MET A 193 -10.59 -4.07 -0.39
C MET A 193 -10.41 -4.74 0.98
N GLN A 194 -9.17 -4.78 1.49
CA GLN A 194 -8.87 -5.34 2.80
C GLN A 194 -9.62 -4.63 3.93
N ILE A 195 -9.64 -3.30 3.93
CA ILE A 195 -10.40 -2.52 4.92
C ILE A 195 -11.88 -2.87 4.86
N SER A 196 -12.43 -2.92 3.65
CA SER A 196 -13.85 -3.21 3.42
C SER A 196 -14.23 -4.62 3.90
N PHE A 197 -13.42 -5.63 3.57
CA PHE A 197 -13.64 -7.01 4.04
C PHE A 197 -13.51 -7.14 5.57
N THR A 198 -12.51 -6.46 6.16
CA THR A 198 -12.34 -6.48 7.60
C THR A 198 -13.54 -5.85 8.33
N LEU A 199 -14.06 -4.73 7.81
CA LEU A 199 -15.27 -4.10 8.35
C LEU A 199 -16.48 -5.00 8.24
N LEU A 200 -16.68 -5.62 7.09
CA LEU A 200 -17.80 -6.53 6.86
C LEU A 200 -17.74 -7.69 7.85
N THR A 201 -16.58 -8.32 8.02
CA THR A 201 -16.42 -9.45 8.95
C THR A 201 -16.59 -9.04 10.42
N ILE A 202 -16.09 -7.88 10.85
CA ILE A 202 -16.33 -7.35 12.20
C ILE A 202 -17.82 -7.15 12.44
N SER A 203 -18.54 -6.62 11.46
CA SER A 203 -19.98 -6.32 11.56
C SER A 203 -20.82 -7.60 11.71
N PHE A 204 -20.40 -8.70 11.07
CA PHE A 204 -21.15 -9.97 11.10
C PHE A 204 -20.75 -10.89 12.25
N CYS A 205 -19.48 -10.99 12.57
CA CYS A 205 -18.99 -12.04 13.49
C CYS A 205 -18.98 -11.62 14.95
N GLY A 206 -18.79 -10.33 15.26
CA GLY A 206 -18.76 -9.81 16.63
C GLY A 206 -17.62 -10.38 17.52
N ARG A 207 -16.78 -11.30 17.01
CA ARG A 207 -15.64 -11.91 17.68
C ARG A 207 -14.34 -11.58 16.94
N ILE A 208 -13.29 -11.23 17.68
CA ILE A 208 -11.98 -10.84 17.12
C ILE A 208 -11.38 -11.96 16.26
N ALA A 209 -11.39 -13.19 16.75
CA ALA A 209 -10.77 -14.33 16.05
C ALA A 209 -11.37 -14.54 14.66
N GLU A 210 -12.68 -14.52 14.56
CA GLU A 210 -13.40 -14.67 13.30
C GLU A 210 -13.13 -13.46 12.38
N SER A 211 -13.09 -12.26 12.94
CA SER A 211 -12.80 -11.01 12.20
C SER A 211 -11.37 -10.94 11.64
N VAL A 212 -10.45 -11.75 12.14
CA VAL A 212 -9.09 -11.91 11.58
C VAL A 212 -9.05 -13.03 10.56
N ILE A 213 -9.63 -14.18 10.87
CA ILE A 213 -9.55 -15.39 10.04
C ILE A 213 -10.26 -15.19 8.69
N TYR A 214 -11.48 -14.64 8.67
CA TYR A 214 -12.26 -14.48 7.45
C TYR A 214 -11.63 -13.52 6.42
N PRO A 215 -11.13 -12.32 6.76
CA PRO A 215 -10.44 -11.47 5.80
C PRO A 215 -9.18 -12.13 5.23
N VAL A 216 -8.42 -12.87 6.05
CA VAL A 216 -7.23 -13.58 5.59
C VAL A 216 -7.64 -14.69 4.61
N LEU A 217 -8.64 -15.49 4.93
CA LEU A 217 -9.14 -16.54 4.06
C LEU A 217 -9.70 -15.99 2.74
N LEU A 218 -10.47 -14.89 2.77
CA LEU A 218 -11.00 -14.25 1.57
C LEU A 218 -9.89 -13.72 0.65
N ASN A 219 -8.85 -13.11 1.22
CA ASN A 219 -7.72 -12.62 0.43
C ASN A 219 -6.86 -13.73 -0.17
N ILE A 220 -6.84 -14.92 0.41
CA ILE A 220 -6.18 -16.10 -0.16
C ILE A 220 -7.09 -16.79 -1.19
N ALA A 221 -8.38 -16.90 -0.92
CA ALA A 221 -9.32 -17.58 -1.77
C ALA A 221 -9.53 -16.89 -3.13
N VAL A 222 -9.62 -15.55 -3.14
CA VAL A 222 -9.86 -14.79 -4.37
C VAL A 222 -8.79 -15.03 -5.45
N PRO A 223 -7.47 -14.87 -5.18
CA PRO A 223 -6.44 -15.15 -6.17
C PRO A 223 -6.34 -16.63 -6.55
N VAL A 224 -6.64 -17.57 -5.62
CA VAL A 224 -6.65 -19.00 -5.92
C VAL A 224 -7.78 -19.33 -6.89
N ILE A 225 -8.97 -18.78 -6.70
CA ILE A 225 -10.11 -19.00 -7.62
C ILE A 225 -9.80 -18.39 -9.00
N HIS A 226 -9.19 -17.21 -9.06
CA HIS A 226 -8.79 -16.57 -10.31
C HIS A 226 -7.64 -17.30 -11.03
N GLY A 227 -6.76 -17.97 -10.30
CA GLY A 227 -5.65 -18.74 -10.89
C GLY A 227 -6.03 -20.13 -11.37
N LEU A 228 -7.23 -20.63 -11.03
CA LEU A 228 -7.74 -21.94 -11.42
C LEU A 228 -8.73 -21.87 -12.61
N GLY A 229 -9.14 -20.70 -13.06
CA GLY A 229 -10.05 -20.45 -14.20
C GLY A 229 -9.33 -19.81 -15.35
#